data_5864e0b9a46b727ad636a08b2871238a
#
_entry.id   5864e0b9a46b727ad636a08b2871238a
#
_cell.length_a   1.000
_cell.length_b   1.000
_cell.length_c   1.000
_cell.angle_alpha   90.00
_cell.angle_beta   90.00
_cell.angle_gamma   90.00
#
_symmetry.space_group_name_H-M   'P 1'
#
loop_
_entity.id
_entity.type
_entity.pdbx_description
1 polymer ?
#
loop_
_entity_poly.entity_id
_entity_poly.type
_entity_poly.pdbx_seq_one_letter_code
_entity_poly.pdbx_strand_id
1 'polypeptide(L)'
;VYKRQVYADVFHNMVSENKIHITPRRGEYELLDRAAGGIVDKTIFQLPGKYGKGVLVTPTVHGNILIGPTAVDHEDKDGTNTTRAGLEHVVTSGTRSVPSLPMRQVITSFAGNRAHEDGHEFIIEELSDAPYFIDCAGIESPGLSSAPAIGERVAAIVERLFKPSKNADFIETRKGILNPKKLSEDEYKELIKEKPEYGNIICRCEMITEGEIMDAVNRPLGAKSLDGVKRRTRAGMGRCQAGFCSPRTMEIIARERGISQLDITKSGGKSKIVVGMSKNRG
;
A
#
# COMPACT_ATOMS: atom_id res chain seq x y z
N VAL A 1 -2.56 5.64 5.69
CA VAL A 1 -1.88 6.59 6.55
C VAL A 1 -0.75 7.28 5.80
N TYR A 2 0.08 6.58 5.09
CA TYR A 2 1.22 7.15 4.37
C TYR A 2 0.87 8.06 3.18
N LYS A 3 -0.30 7.90 2.60
CA LYS A 3 -0.67 8.58 1.35
C LYS A 3 -0.99 10.07 1.50
N ARG A 4 -0.98 10.60 2.72
CA ARG A 4 -1.40 11.99 2.99
C ARG A 4 -0.28 12.86 3.57
N GLN A 5 0.93 12.35 3.73
CA GLN A 5 2.06 13.13 4.24
C GLN A 5 2.46 14.30 3.32
N VAL A 6 2.17 14.21 2.03
CA VAL A 6 2.37 15.31 1.08
C VAL A 6 1.51 16.54 1.39
N TYR A 7 0.54 16.43 2.29
CA TYR A 7 -0.29 17.51 2.78
C TYR A 7 0.06 17.94 4.22
N ALA A 8 1.14 17.43 4.82
CA ALA A 8 1.50 17.80 6.18
C ALA A 8 1.79 19.30 6.32
N ASP A 9 2.42 19.90 5.31
CA ASP A 9 2.65 21.34 5.23
C ASP A 9 1.35 22.16 5.28
N VAL A 10 0.27 21.68 4.69
CA VAL A 10 -1.02 22.37 4.73
C VAL A 10 -1.54 22.46 6.17
N PHE A 11 -1.49 21.36 6.92
CA PHE A 11 -1.93 21.36 8.32
C PHE A 11 -0.97 22.13 9.22
N HIS A 12 0.34 21.96 9.04
CA HIS A 12 1.36 22.74 9.73
C HIS A 12 1.12 24.25 9.54
N ASN A 13 0.96 24.66 8.29
CA ASN A 13 0.81 26.06 7.91
C ASN A 13 -0.54 26.70 8.35
N MET A 14 -1.52 25.89 8.79
CA MET A 14 -2.74 26.40 9.40
C MET A 14 -2.54 26.91 10.82
N VAL A 15 -1.56 26.40 11.55
CA VAL A 15 -1.40 26.63 12.98
C VAL A 15 -0.08 27.27 13.37
N SER A 16 0.95 27.19 12.54
CA SER A 16 2.28 27.72 12.79
C SER A 16 2.56 28.97 11.93
N GLU A 17 3.29 29.92 12.48
CA GLU A 17 3.85 31.06 11.73
C GLU A 17 5.12 30.64 10.95
N ASN A 18 5.83 29.63 11.43
CA ASN A 18 7.01 29.04 10.77
C ASN A 18 6.57 28.12 9.65
N LYS A 19 6.41 28.65 8.44
CA LYS A 19 5.87 27.89 7.31
C LYS A 19 6.86 26.87 6.78
N ILE A 20 6.37 25.69 6.44
CA ILE A 20 7.11 24.64 5.72
C ILE A 20 6.49 24.39 4.36
N HIS A 21 7.25 23.78 3.46
CA HIS A 21 6.78 23.42 2.14
C HIS A 21 7.15 21.97 1.81
N ILE A 22 6.18 21.21 1.31
CA ILE A 22 6.38 19.83 0.87
C ILE A 22 6.12 19.72 -0.62
N THR A 23 7.18 19.39 -1.33
CA THR A 23 7.16 19.06 -2.75
C THR A 23 6.87 17.58 -2.95
N PRO A 24 5.81 17.19 -3.68
CA PRO A 24 5.60 15.78 -4.03
C PRO A 24 6.71 15.30 -4.96
N ARG A 25 7.47 14.29 -4.51
CA ARG A 25 8.48 13.63 -5.33
C ARG A 25 7.97 12.28 -5.81
N ARG A 26 7.56 12.19 -7.07
CA ARG A 26 6.96 11.00 -7.65
C ARG A 26 8.00 9.92 -7.89
N GLY A 27 7.69 8.72 -7.39
CA GLY A 27 8.41 7.49 -7.69
C GLY A 27 7.53 6.54 -8.48
N GLU A 28 7.94 6.24 -9.70
CA GLU A 28 7.25 5.32 -10.60
C GLU A 28 7.96 3.98 -10.62
N TYR A 29 7.20 2.90 -10.76
CA TYR A 29 7.69 1.53 -10.66
C TYR A 29 7.07 0.62 -11.72
N GLU A 30 7.83 -0.38 -12.12
CA GLU A 30 7.39 -1.55 -12.84
C GLU A 30 7.46 -2.79 -11.94
N LEU A 31 6.40 -3.61 -11.94
CA LEU A 31 6.37 -4.89 -11.23
C LEU A 31 6.31 -6.04 -12.23
N LEU A 32 7.28 -6.94 -12.16
CA LEU A 32 7.34 -8.14 -12.98
C LEU A 32 6.62 -9.31 -12.29
N ASP A 33 6.15 -10.24 -13.12
CA ASP A 33 5.55 -11.49 -12.68
C ASP A 33 6.51 -12.34 -11.83
N ARG A 34 5.99 -13.24 -11.02
CA ARG A 34 6.77 -14.19 -10.22
C ARG A 34 7.66 -15.11 -11.05
N ALA A 35 7.32 -15.34 -12.32
CA ALA A 35 8.18 -16.10 -13.22
C ALA A 35 9.56 -15.47 -13.42
N ALA A 36 9.69 -14.16 -13.17
CA ALA A 36 10.97 -13.43 -13.17
C ALA A 36 11.70 -13.48 -11.81
N GLY A 37 11.11 -14.06 -10.77
CA GLY A 37 11.54 -13.90 -9.38
C GLY A 37 12.92 -14.41 -9.02
N GLY A 38 13.49 -15.33 -9.81
CA GLY A 38 14.83 -15.91 -9.57
C GLY A 38 15.99 -15.15 -10.23
N ILE A 39 15.74 -14.02 -10.91
CA ILE A 39 16.76 -13.29 -11.67
C ILE A 39 17.77 -12.60 -10.74
N VAL A 40 17.29 -12.07 -9.62
CA VAL A 40 18.11 -11.46 -8.57
C VAL A 40 17.64 -11.95 -7.20
N ASP A 41 18.56 -12.20 -6.28
CA ASP A 41 18.29 -12.61 -4.89
C ASP A 41 18.53 -11.49 -3.87
N LYS A 42 19.12 -10.39 -4.31
CA LYS A 42 19.40 -9.17 -3.55
C LYS A 42 18.90 -7.94 -4.30
N THR A 43 18.68 -6.86 -3.57
CA THR A 43 18.42 -5.55 -4.19
C THR A 43 19.69 -5.04 -4.86
N ILE A 44 19.60 -4.78 -6.15
CA ILE A 44 20.68 -4.19 -6.94
C ILE A 44 20.50 -2.67 -6.94
N PHE A 45 21.53 -1.97 -6.47
CA PHE A 45 21.61 -0.52 -6.47
C PHE A 45 22.48 -0.02 -7.62
N GLN A 46 22.14 1.14 -8.14
CA GLN A 46 23.04 1.91 -9.00
C GLN A 46 23.99 2.76 -8.14
N LEU A 47 25.04 3.28 -8.74
CA LEU A 47 25.85 4.31 -8.08
C LEU A 47 24.96 5.52 -7.80
N PRO A 48 25.05 6.13 -6.59
CA PRO A 48 24.24 7.29 -6.25
C PRO A 48 24.46 8.45 -7.22
N GLY A 49 23.38 9.04 -7.69
CA GLY A 49 23.38 10.23 -8.54
C GLY A 49 22.83 11.46 -7.82
N LYS A 50 22.58 12.52 -8.56
CA LYS A 50 22.03 13.79 -8.04
C LYS A 50 20.74 13.59 -7.20
N TYR A 51 19.92 12.62 -7.56
CA TYR A 51 18.63 12.33 -6.88
C TYR A 51 18.69 11.09 -5.99
N GLY A 52 19.88 10.73 -5.46
CA GLY A 52 20.08 9.62 -4.52
C GLY A 52 20.36 8.28 -5.19
N LYS A 53 19.71 7.23 -4.69
CA LYS A 53 20.04 5.82 -4.99
C LYS A 53 19.74 5.34 -6.41
N GLY A 54 19.10 6.16 -7.24
CA GLY A 54 18.69 5.78 -8.60
C GLY A 54 17.59 4.71 -8.65
N VAL A 55 17.46 4.07 -9.80
CA VAL A 55 16.50 2.97 -10.03
C VAL A 55 17.10 1.67 -9.49
N LEU A 56 16.32 0.99 -8.66
CA LEU A 56 16.70 -0.29 -8.05
C LEU A 56 16.02 -1.45 -8.79
N VAL A 57 16.65 -2.62 -8.76
CA VAL A 57 16.03 -3.90 -9.11
C VAL A 57 15.94 -4.73 -7.84
N THR A 58 14.72 -5.00 -7.36
CA THR A 58 14.48 -5.53 -6.02
C THR A 58 13.62 -6.79 -6.07
N PRO A 59 14.08 -7.94 -5.54
CA PRO A 59 13.21 -9.09 -5.32
C PRO A 59 12.21 -8.79 -4.21
N THR A 60 10.95 -9.16 -4.40
CA THR A 60 9.92 -9.00 -3.38
C THR A 60 9.74 -10.27 -2.56
N VAL A 61 9.24 -10.15 -1.33
CA VAL A 61 8.93 -11.30 -0.45
C VAL A 61 7.90 -12.28 -1.05
N HIS A 62 7.22 -11.87 -2.11
CA HIS A 62 6.22 -12.69 -2.80
C HIS A 62 6.74 -13.29 -4.12
N GLY A 63 8.02 -13.12 -4.41
CA GLY A 63 8.68 -13.69 -5.60
C GLY A 63 8.56 -12.86 -6.87
N ASN A 64 8.04 -11.65 -6.81
CA ASN A 64 8.04 -10.70 -7.93
C ASN A 64 9.38 -9.93 -7.97
N ILE A 65 9.68 -9.29 -9.09
CA ILE A 65 10.75 -8.28 -9.20
C ILE A 65 10.12 -6.89 -9.32
N LEU A 66 10.58 -5.96 -8.51
CA LEU A 66 10.19 -4.57 -8.54
C LEU A 66 11.33 -3.73 -9.12
N ILE A 67 11.05 -2.90 -10.13
CA ILE A 67 12.02 -2.01 -10.76
C ILE A 67 11.57 -0.57 -10.51
N GLY A 68 12.45 0.27 -10.04
CA GLY A 68 12.16 1.65 -9.64
C GLY A 68 12.83 2.02 -8.32
N PRO A 69 12.55 3.21 -7.82
CA PRO A 69 11.65 4.24 -8.34
C PRO A 69 12.34 5.23 -9.29
N THR A 70 11.51 6.07 -9.93
CA THR A 70 11.96 7.39 -10.37
C THR A 70 12.03 8.37 -9.20
N ALA A 71 12.54 9.57 -9.41
CA ALA A 71 12.53 10.66 -8.43
C ALA A 71 12.30 11.98 -9.19
N VAL A 72 11.03 12.34 -9.39
CA VAL A 72 10.63 13.52 -10.16
C VAL A 72 9.74 14.40 -9.31
N ASP A 73 10.19 15.63 -9.06
CA ASP A 73 9.42 16.64 -8.34
C ASP A 73 8.33 17.20 -9.25
N HIS A 74 7.16 17.47 -8.67
CA HIS A 74 6.02 18.06 -9.37
C HIS A 74 5.07 18.75 -8.37
N GLU A 75 4.11 19.53 -8.89
CA GLU A 75 3.24 20.38 -8.06
C GLU A 75 1.96 19.66 -7.58
N ASP A 76 1.52 18.64 -8.30
CA ASP A 76 0.25 17.99 -8.00
C ASP A 76 0.40 16.95 -6.87
N LYS A 77 0.00 17.34 -5.67
CA LYS A 77 0.05 16.47 -4.46
C LYS A 77 -0.79 15.19 -4.60
N ASP A 78 -1.77 15.15 -5.47
CA ASP A 78 -2.59 13.97 -5.78
C ASP A 78 -2.12 13.20 -7.03
N GLY A 79 -1.15 13.74 -7.77
CA GLY A 79 -0.60 13.19 -9.00
C GLY A 79 0.16 11.87 -8.81
N THR A 80 -0.57 10.77 -8.76
CA THR A 80 0.00 9.40 -8.60
C THR A 80 -0.10 8.57 -9.89
N ASN A 81 -0.27 9.23 -11.03
CA ASN A 81 -0.23 8.59 -12.35
C ASN A 81 1.22 8.24 -12.73
N THR A 82 1.38 7.19 -13.52
CA THR A 82 2.64 6.91 -14.21
C THR A 82 2.74 7.75 -15.49
N THR A 83 3.96 8.00 -15.93
CA THR A 83 4.25 8.71 -17.17
C THR A 83 5.08 7.85 -18.11
N ARG A 84 4.94 8.08 -19.41
CA ARG A 84 5.74 7.38 -20.41
C ARG A 84 7.24 7.58 -20.17
N ALA A 85 7.66 8.83 -19.95
CA ALA A 85 9.07 9.16 -19.73
C ALA A 85 9.63 8.50 -18.44
N GLY A 86 8.84 8.48 -17.36
CA GLY A 86 9.21 7.84 -16.10
C GLY A 86 9.37 6.33 -16.24
N LEU A 87 8.43 5.66 -16.90
CA LEU A 87 8.52 4.21 -17.13
C LEU A 87 9.66 3.86 -18.09
N GLU A 88 9.87 4.61 -19.17
CA GLU A 88 11.02 4.43 -20.06
C GLU A 88 12.36 4.59 -19.30
N HIS A 89 12.44 5.56 -18.37
CA HIS A 89 13.61 5.72 -17.51
C HIS A 89 13.82 4.52 -16.58
N VAL A 90 12.75 4.02 -15.96
CA VAL A 90 12.78 2.82 -15.09
C VAL A 90 13.31 1.61 -15.87
N VAL A 91 12.75 1.36 -17.06
CA VAL A 91 13.16 0.25 -17.94
C VAL A 91 14.62 0.36 -18.32
N THR A 92 15.03 1.52 -18.86
CA THR A 92 16.41 1.75 -19.33
C THR A 92 17.43 1.60 -18.21
N SER A 93 17.11 2.17 -17.03
CA SER A 93 18.02 2.11 -15.89
C SER A 93 18.07 0.73 -15.26
N GLY A 94 16.91 0.05 -15.13
CA GLY A 94 16.83 -1.31 -14.61
C GLY A 94 17.59 -2.32 -15.47
N THR A 95 17.40 -2.27 -16.79
CA THR A 95 18.08 -3.17 -17.75
C THR A 95 19.56 -2.86 -17.88
N ARG A 96 20.02 -1.64 -17.60
CA ARG A 96 21.44 -1.33 -17.48
C ARG A 96 22.08 -2.07 -16.30
N SER A 97 21.38 -2.14 -15.18
CA SER A 97 21.86 -2.84 -13.97
C SER A 97 21.76 -4.36 -14.10
N VAL A 98 20.67 -4.85 -14.70
CA VAL A 98 20.36 -6.28 -14.89
C VAL A 98 19.87 -6.49 -16.32
N PRO A 99 20.77 -6.74 -17.30
CA PRO A 99 20.42 -6.85 -18.72
C PRO A 99 19.43 -7.98 -19.06
N SER A 100 19.35 -9.00 -18.21
CA SER A 100 18.48 -10.16 -18.39
C SER A 100 17.02 -9.95 -17.94
N LEU A 101 16.63 -8.75 -17.50
CA LEU A 101 15.25 -8.47 -17.05
C LEU A 101 14.23 -8.73 -18.16
N PRO A 102 13.25 -9.63 -17.96
CA PRO A 102 12.25 -9.97 -18.97
C PRO A 102 11.12 -8.93 -18.95
N MET A 103 11.32 -7.75 -19.52
CA MET A 103 10.35 -6.64 -19.49
C MET A 103 8.98 -6.96 -20.07
N ARG A 104 8.86 -8.04 -20.87
CA ARG A 104 7.55 -8.56 -21.34
C ARG A 104 6.71 -9.20 -20.22
N GLN A 105 7.31 -9.44 -19.07
CA GLN A 105 6.63 -9.99 -17.87
C GLN A 105 6.19 -8.93 -16.87
N VAL A 106 6.20 -7.66 -17.25
CA VAL A 106 5.57 -6.60 -16.46
C VAL A 106 4.08 -6.89 -16.34
N ILE A 107 3.58 -6.94 -15.10
CA ILE A 107 2.17 -7.19 -14.81
C ILE A 107 1.42 -5.92 -14.40
N THR A 108 2.14 -4.93 -13.89
CA THR A 108 1.56 -3.62 -13.55
C THR A 108 2.64 -2.58 -13.37
N SER A 109 2.28 -1.32 -13.60
CA SER A 109 3.04 -0.15 -13.21
C SER A 109 2.25 0.68 -12.21
N PHE A 110 2.94 1.42 -11.34
CA PHE A 110 2.30 2.31 -10.38
C PHE A 110 3.24 3.42 -9.97
N ALA A 111 2.68 4.47 -9.39
CA ALA A 111 3.44 5.57 -8.83
C ALA A 111 2.94 5.96 -7.45
N GLY A 112 3.78 6.65 -6.70
CA GLY A 112 3.46 7.25 -5.42
C GLY A 112 4.32 8.47 -5.16
N ASN A 113 3.79 9.40 -4.36
CA ASN A 113 4.48 10.62 -3.98
C ASN A 113 5.17 10.45 -2.62
N ARG A 114 6.46 10.83 -2.55
CA ARG A 114 7.17 11.06 -1.31
C ARG A 114 6.96 12.50 -0.89
N ALA A 115 6.87 12.72 0.41
CA ALA A 115 6.71 14.03 1.00
C ALA A 115 8.10 14.67 1.21
N HIS A 116 8.67 15.23 0.12
CA HIS A 116 9.99 15.87 0.18
C HIS A 116 9.83 17.27 0.78
N GLU A 117 10.42 17.50 1.94
CA GLU A 117 10.46 18.79 2.61
C GLU A 117 11.76 19.51 2.24
N ASP A 118 11.70 20.84 2.05
CA ASP A 118 12.82 21.65 1.52
C ASP A 118 14.08 21.60 2.39
N GLY A 119 13.93 21.45 3.72
CA GLY A 119 15.02 21.29 4.65
C GLY A 119 15.69 19.92 4.68
N HIS A 120 15.09 18.92 3.98
CA HIS A 120 15.55 17.51 3.94
C HIS A 120 15.57 16.80 5.30
N GLU A 121 14.80 17.29 6.27
CA GLU A 121 14.75 16.74 7.62
C GLU A 121 13.37 16.17 7.96
N PHE A 122 13.33 15.18 8.84
CA PHE A 122 12.08 14.70 9.43
C PHE A 122 11.66 15.65 10.54
N ILE A 123 10.54 16.30 10.40
CA ILE A 123 9.93 17.14 11.44
C ILE A 123 9.07 16.24 12.32
N ILE A 124 9.53 15.95 13.55
CA ILE A 124 8.83 15.09 14.51
C ILE A 124 8.92 15.76 15.88
N GLU A 125 8.02 16.71 16.14
CA GLU A 125 8.08 17.56 17.33
C GLU A 125 6.73 18.22 17.63
N GLU A 126 6.59 18.73 18.86
CA GLU A 126 5.57 19.72 19.21
C GLU A 126 6.01 21.07 18.68
N LEU A 127 5.14 21.79 18.00
CA LEU A 127 5.46 23.11 17.47
C LEU A 127 5.58 24.14 18.60
N SER A 128 6.64 24.95 18.56
CA SER A 128 6.91 25.95 19.61
C SER A 128 5.89 27.09 19.64
N ASP A 129 5.27 27.39 18.48
CA ASP A 129 4.29 28.46 18.29
C ASP A 129 2.84 27.95 18.21
N ALA A 130 2.64 26.62 18.25
CA ALA A 130 1.33 25.98 18.31
C ALA A 130 1.31 24.87 19.39
N PRO A 131 1.18 25.20 20.68
CA PRO A 131 1.18 24.22 21.76
C PRO A 131 0.15 23.12 21.54
N TYR A 132 0.54 21.87 21.87
CA TYR A 132 -0.23 20.64 21.70
C TYR A 132 -0.42 20.17 20.24
N PHE A 133 0.10 20.91 19.26
CA PHE A 133 0.17 20.41 17.89
C PHE A 133 1.49 19.65 17.69
N ILE A 134 1.38 18.33 17.49
CA ILE A 134 2.53 17.46 17.25
C ILE A 134 2.61 17.20 15.77
N ASP A 135 3.66 17.69 15.13
CA ASP A 135 3.88 17.49 13.72
C ASP A 135 4.68 16.20 13.42
N CYS A 136 4.34 15.57 12.31
CA CYS A 136 5.07 14.45 11.71
C CYS A 136 5.14 14.68 10.19
N ALA A 137 5.97 15.64 9.78
CA ALA A 137 6.07 16.10 8.39
C ALA A 137 7.43 15.76 7.77
N GLY A 138 7.53 15.86 6.44
CA GLY A 138 8.77 15.62 5.71
C GLY A 138 9.31 14.20 5.80
N ILE A 139 8.50 13.23 6.22
CA ILE A 139 8.92 11.84 6.39
C ILE A 139 8.91 11.14 5.04
N GLU A 140 10.01 11.24 4.31
CA GLU A 140 10.23 10.50 3.08
C GLU A 140 10.98 9.16 3.34
N SER A 141 11.87 8.73 2.49
CA SER A 141 12.65 7.50 2.73
C SER A 141 13.78 7.77 3.76
N PRO A 142 13.93 6.91 4.79
CA PRO A 142 13.36 5.59 5.00
C PRO A 142 12.16 5.53 5.98
N GLY A 143 11.18 6.41 5.88
CA GLY A 143 10.10 6.59 6.85
C GLY A 143 9.36 5.31 7.26
N LEU A 144 9.16 4.35 6.34
CA LEU A 144 8.49 3.09 6.70
C LEU A 144 9.31 2.26 7.70
N SER A 145 10.61 2.14 7.47
CA SER A 145 11.51 1.42 8.38
C SER A 145 11.69 2.15 9.71
N SER A 146 11.62 3.48 9.69
CA SER A 146 11.74 4.34 10.88
C SER A 146 10.44 4.48 11.67
N ALA A 147 9.31 4.01 11.13
CA ALA A 147 7.98 4.22 11.72
C ALA A 147 7.86 3.77 13.18
N PRO A 148 8.44 2.65 13.65
CA PRO A 148 8.41 2.27 15.05
C PRO A 148 9.09 3.30 15.95
N ALA A 149 10.31 3.73 15.59
CA ALA A 149 11.06 4.73 16.36
C ALA A 149 10.37 6.12 16.36
N ILE A 150 9.75 6.50 15.22
CA ILE A 150 8.93 7.70 15.13
C ILE A 150 7.74 7.59 16.08
N GLY A 151 7.08 6.43 16.12
CA GLY A 151 5.97 6.16 17.02
C GLY A 151 6.36 6.30 18.50
N GLU A 152 7.50 5.76 18.90
CA GLU A 152 8.04 5.89 20.26
C GLU A 152 8.33 7.36 20.61
N ARG A 153 8.96 8.11 19.70
CA ARG A 153 9.22 9.55 19.90
C ARG A 153 7.93 10.35 20.08
N VAL A 154 6.93 10.10 19.22
CA VAL A 154 5.62 10.77 19.33
C VAL A 154 4.91 10.39 20.63
N ALA A 155 4.93 9.11 21.01
CA ALA A 155 4.36 8.65 22.28
C ALA A 155 5.00 9.35 23.48
N ALA A 156 6.32 9.52 23.50
CA ALA A 156 7.02 10.26 24.56
C ALA A 156 6.62 11.74 24.61
N ILE A 157 6.39 12.39 23.45
CA ILE A 157 5.86 13.76 23.41
C ILE A 157 4.46 13.82 24.03
N VAL A 158 3.56 12.89 23.61
CA VAL A 158 2.19 12.80 24.15
C VAL A 158 2.19 12.55 25.66
N GLU A 159 3.04 11.64 26.14
CA GLU A 159 3.16 11.34 27.57
C GLU A 159 3.60 12.57 28.37
N ARG A 160 4.58 13.31 27.86
CA ARG A 160 5.06 14.57 28.50
C ARG A 160 3.95 15.63 28.58
N LEU A 161 3.15 15.78 27.52
CA LEU A 161 2.13 16.83 27.42
C LEU A 161 0.85 16.50 28.18
N PHE A 162 0.37 15.28 28.08
CA PHE A 162 -0.98 14.91 28.54
C PHE A 162 -0.99 13.96 29.73
N LYS A 163 0.15 13.35 30.09
CA LYS A 163 0.29 12.39 31.20
C LYS A 163 -0.87 11.36 31.21
N PRO A 164 -1.15 10.66 30.09
CA PRO A 164 -2.29 9.78 29.98
C PRO A 164 -2.20 8.62 30.99
N SER A 165 -3.33 8.21 31.55
CA SER A 165 -3.40 6.97 32.33
C SER A 165 -3.31 5.76 31.40
N LYS A 166 -2.75 4.65 31.92
CA LYS A 166 -2.73 3.38 31.20
C LYS A 166 -4.16 2.86 31.03
N ASN A 167 -4.48 2.42 29.80
CA ASN A 167 -5.72 1.72 29.54
C ASN A 167 -5.59 0.27 30.01
N ALA A 168 -6.31 -0.11 31.08
CA ALA A 168 -6.30 -1.47 31.63
C ALA A 168 -6.85 -2.52 30.65
N ASP A 169 -7.75 -2.10 29.75
CA ASP A 169 -8.40 -2.97 28.75
C ASP A 169 -7.67 -2.94 27.40
N PHE A 170 -6.42 -2.46 27.36
CA PHE A 170 -5.65 -2.38 26.12
C PHE A 170 -5.36 -3.78 25.56
N ILE A 171 -5.80 -4.02 24.33
CA ILE A 171 -5.52 -5.26 23.61
C ILE A 171 -4.22 -5.09 22.84
N GLU A 172 -3.14 -5.64 23.38
CA GLU A 172 -1.78 -5.52 22.83
C GLU A 172 -1.61 -6.22 21.49
N THR A 173 -2.35 -7.33 21.27
CA THR A 173 -2.18 -8.17 20.09
C THR A 173 -3.45 -8.22 19.24
N ARG A 174 -3.26 -8.41 17.94
CA ARG A 174 -4.35 -8.59 16.98
C ARG A 174 -4.12 -9.86 16.16
N LYS A 175 -5.13 -10.74 16.09
CA LYS A 175 -5.09 -11.90 15.21
C LYS A 175 -4.99 -11.44 13.74
N GLY A 176 -4.03 -12.00 13.01
CA GLY A 176 -3.93 -11.85 11.56
C GLY A 176 -5.10 -12.52 10.84
N ILE A 177 -5.22 -12.29 9.53
CA ILE A 177 -6.08 -13.10 8.66
C ILE A 177 -5.46 -14.50 8.61
N LEU A 178 -6.27 -15.53 8.84
CA LEU A 178 -5.83 -16.90 8.73
C LEU A 178 -5.36 -17.15 7.29
N ASN A 179 -4.16 -17.70 7.15
CA ASN A 179 -3.58 -18.04 5.85
C ASN A 179 -3.53 -19.55 5.69
N PRO A 180 -4.43 -20.16 4.90
CA PRO A 180 -4.50 -21.60 4.72
C PRO A 180 -3.21 -22.24 4.22
N LYS A 181 -2.37 -21.50 3.50
CA LYS A 181 -1.08 -22.01 2.98
C LYS A 181 -0.05 -22.34 4.06
N LYS A 182 -0.30 -21.91 5.30
CA LYS A 182 0.56 -22.18 6.45
C LYS A 182 0.09 -23.40 7.26
N LEU A 183 -1.06 -23.96 6.92
CA LEU A 183 -1.64 -25.12 7.56
C LEU A 183 -1.12 -26.41 6.93
N SER A 184 -1.05 -27.48 7.72
CA SER A 184 -0.91 -28.84 7.19
C SER A 184 -2.18 -29.24 6.42
N GLU A 185 -2.08 -30.31 5.65
CA GLU A 185 -3.23 -30.80 4.86
C GLU A 185 -4.42 -31.18 5.75
N ASP A 186 -4.16 -31.81 6.91
CA ASP A 186 -5.21 -32.23 7.84
C ASP A 186 -5.84 -31.02 8.56
N GLU A 187 -5.04 -30.07 9.01
CA GLU A 187 -5.56 -28.81 9.59
C GLU A 187 -6.42 -28.03 8.58
N TYR A 188 -6.01 -28.05 7.31
CA TYR A 188 -6.79 -27.37 6.26
C TYR A 188 -8.10 -28.11 5.96
N LYS A 189 -8.11 -29.45 5.97
CA LYS A 189 -9.35 -30.24 5.85
C LYS A 189 -10.32 -29.97 7.00
N GLU A 190 -9.84 -29.91 8.23
CA GLU A 190 -10.67 -29.57 9.39
C GLU A 190 -11.20 -28.13 9.32
N LEU A 191 -10.36 -27.18 8.90
CA LEU A 191 -10.81 -25.81 8.67
C LEU A 191 -11.95 -25.73 7.66
N ILE A 192 -11.89 -26.47 6.54
CA ILE A 192 -12.95 -26.50 5.54
C ILE A 192 -14.23 -27.12 6.08
N LYS A 193 -14.16 -28.11 6.94
CA LYS A 193 -15.35 -28.69 7.61
C LYS A 193 -16.03 -27.67 8.52
N GLU A 194 -15.25 -26.91 9.28
CA GLU A 194 -15.75 -25.88 10.19
C GLU A 194 -16.24 -24.63 9.44
N LYS A 195 -15.49 -24.23 8.39
CA LYS A 195 -15.68 -23.00 7.61
C LYS A 195 -15.55 -23.29 6.12
N PRO A 196 -16.62 -23.75 5.47
CA PRO A 196 -16.59 -24.20 4.05
C PRO A 196 -16.09 -23.13 3.07
N GLU A 197 -16.22 -21.86 3.39
CA GLU A 197 -15.74 -20.72 2.59
C GLU A 197 -14.21 -20.72 2.39
N TYR A 198 -13.45 -21.37 3.25
CA TYR A 198 -12.01 -21.55 3.06
C TYR A 198 -11.67 -22.59 1.98
N GLY A 199 -12.61 -23.46 1.60
CA GLY A 199 -12.47 -24.38 0.46
C GLY A 199 -12.69 -23.72 -0.91
N ASN A 200 -13.24 -22.51 -0.97
CA ASN A 200 -13.56 -21.83 -2.21
C ASN A 200 -12.46 -20.82 -2.60
N ILE A 201 -11.67 -21.14 -3.64
CA ILE A 201 -10.59 -20.26 -4.12
C ILE A 201 -11.16 -19.20 -5.06
N ILE A 202 -11.09 -17.95 -4.65
CA ILE A 202 -11.56 -16.78 -5.41
C ILE A 202 -10.45 -16.21 -6.29
N CYS A 203 -9.26 -15.96 -5.74
CA CYS A 203 -8.13 -15.46 -6.50
C CYS A 203 -7.14 -16.58 -6.79
N ARG A 204 -7.19 -17.16 -8.01
CA ARG A 204 -6.31 -18.27 -8.41
C ARG A 204 -4.85 -17.88 -8.53
N CYS A 205 -4.55 -16.66 -8.98
CA CYS A 205 -3.15 -16.20 -9.12
C CYS A 205 -2.43 -16.12 -7.76
N GLU A 206 -3.14 -15.71 -6.72
CA GLU A 206 -2.62 -15.55 -5.36
C GLU A 206 -3.13 -16.65 -4.42
N MET A 207 -3.94 -17.60 -4.90
CA MET A 207 -4.54 -18.68 -4.12
C MET A 207 -5.21 -18.16 -2.84
N ILE A 208 -6.09 -17.16 -2.99
CA ILE A 208 -6.85 -16.56 -1.89
C ILE A 208 -8.26 -17.12 -1.88
N THR A 209 -8.69 -17.57 -0.72
CA THR A 209 -10.00 -18.18 -0.48
C THR A 209 -11.08 -17.13 -0.20
N GLU A 210 -12.33 -17.55 -0.29
CA GLU A 210 -13.49 -16.75 0.11
C GLU A 210 -13.43 -16.41 1.60
N GLY A 211 -13.04 -17.37 2.46
CA GLY A 211 -12.91 -17.15 3.89
C GLY A 211 -11.89 -16.07 4.27
N GLU A 212 -10.74 -16.01 3.57
CA GLU A 212 -9.78 -14.90 3.76
C GLU A 212 -10.37 -13.54 3.38
N ILE A 213 -11.17 -13.48 2.31
CA ILE A 213 -11.83 -12.24 1.87
C ILE A 213 -12.92 -11.84 2.87
N MET A 214 -13.74 -12.78 3.34
CA MET A 214 -14.75 -12.53 4.37
C MET A 214 -14.13 -12.01 5.66
N ASP A 215 -13.05 -12.64 6.15
CA ASP A 215 -12.31 -12.13 7.31
C ASP A 215 -11.79 -10.70 7.06
N ALA A 216 -11.24 -10.41 5.87
CA ALA A 216 -10.76 -9.07 5.53
C ALA A 216 -11.88 -8.02 5.55
N VAL A 217 -13.12 -8.39 5.24
CA VAL A 217 -14.29 -7.50 5.23
C VAL A 217 -14.88 -7.31 6.63
N ASN A 218 -14.99 -8.41 7.41
CA ASN A 218 -15.76 -8.44 8.65
C ASN A 218 -14.97 -8.04 9.91
N ARG A 219 -13.64 -8.02 9.85
CA ARG A 219 -12.81 -7.64 11.00
C ARG A 219 -12.95 -6.17 11.39
N PRO A 220 -12.57 -5.78 12.61
CA PRO A 220 -12.46 -4.36 12.98
C PRO A 220 -11.64 -3.58 11.95
N LEU A 221 -12.13 -2.42 11.51
CA LEU A 221 -11.59 -1.66 10.38
C LEU A 221 -11.51 -2.46 9.08
N GLY A 222 -12.53 -3.27 8.81
CA GLY A 222 -12.62 -4.15 7.66
C GLY A 222 -12.56 -3.45 6.32
N ALA A 223 -12.30 -4.22 5.29
CA ALA A 223 -12.20 -3.74 3.92
C ALA A 223 -13.57 -3.27 3.40
N LYS A 224 -13.61 -2.09 2.78
CA LYS A 224 -14.82 -1.50 2.18
C LYS A 224 -14.73 -1.37 0.65
N SER A 225 -13.62 -1.80 0.06
CA SER A 225 -13.35 -1.65 -1.37
C SER A 225 -12.48 -2.80 -1.86
N LEU A 226 -12.37 -2.97 -3.18
CA LEU A 226 -11.51 -4.00 -3.77
C LEU A 226 -10.05 -3.84 -3.35
N ASP A 227 -9.52 -2.62 -3.38
CA ASP A 227 -8.17 -2.34 -2.91
C ASP A 227 -8.01 -2.53 -1.39
N GLY A 228 -9.09 -2.36 -0.63
CA GLY A 228 -9.12 -2.69 0.80
C GLY A 228 -8.91 -4.18 1.05
N VAL A 229 -9.59 -5.04 0.29
CA VAL A 229 -9.40 -6.50 0.31
C VAL A 229 -8.00 -6.87 -0.19
N LYS A 230 -7.60 -6.34 -1.35
CA LYS A 230 -6.29 -6.56 -1.97
C LYS A 230 -5.13 -6.31 -1.02
N ARG A 231 -5.16 -5.20 -0.26
CA ARG A 231 -4.09 -4.85 0.69
C ARG A 231 -4.04 -5.77 1.91
N ARG A 232 -5.12 -6.46 2.24
CA ARG A 232 -5.21 -7.36 3.41
C ARG A 232 -4.94 -8.81 3.06
N THR A 233 -5.36 -9.25 1.88
CA THR A 233 -5.31 -10.66 1.47
C THR A 233 -4.40 -10.93 0.27
N ARG A 234 -4.05 -9.92 -0.52
CA ARG A 234 -3.42 -10.00 -1.85
C ARG A 234 -4.36 -10.44 -2.99
N ALA A 235 -5.65 -10.66 -2.75
CA ALA A 235 -6.59 -10.92 -3.84
C ALA A 235 -6.50 -9.79 -4.89
N GLY A 236 -6.22 -10.15 -6.14
CA GLY A 236 -6.05 -9.19 -7.24
C GLY A 236 -4.63 -8.66 -7.47
N MET A 237 -3.61 -9.14 -6.71
CA MET A 237 -2.20 -8.74 -6.90
C MET A 237 -1.41 -9.63 -7.87
N GLY A 238 -1.99 -10.72 -8.33
CA GLY A 238 -1.30 -11.64 -9.22
C GLY A 238 -1.30 -11.20 -10.67
N ARG A 239 -0.78 -12.05 -11.54
CA ARG A 239 -0.57 -11.83 -12.98
C ARG A 239 -1.76 -11.19 -13.71
N CYS A 240 -3.00 -11.57 -13.41
CA CYS A 240 -4.18 -11.04 -14.09
C CYS A 240 -4.65 -9.67 -13.55
N GLN A 241 -4.01 -9.13 -12.50
CA GLN A 241 -4.33 -7.83 -11.89
C GLN A 241 -5.84 -7.64 -11.65
N ALA A 242 -6.43 -8.62 -10.96
CA ALA A 242 -7.85 -8.69 -10.60
C ALA A 242 -8.83 -8.95 -11.77
N GLY A 243 -8.37 -9.18 -12.98
CA GLY A 243 -9.22 -9.38 -14.17
C GLY A 243 -10.24 -10.51 -14.03
N PHE A 244 -9.97 -11.54 -13.23
CA PHE A 244 -10.89 -12.66 -13.01
C PHE A 244 -11.56 -12.67 -11.64
N CYS A 245 -10.88 -12.24 -10.59
CA CYS A 245 -11.42 -12.34 -9.23
C CYS A 245 -12.27 -11.14 -8.81
N SER A 246 -12.22 -9.98 -9.50
CA SER A 246 -12.97 -8.78 -9.12
C SER A 246 -14.47 -9.02 -8.97
N PRO A 247 -15.20 -9.65 -9.92
CA PRO A 247 -16.64 -9.83 -9.78
C PRO A 247 -17.02 -10.61 -8.53
N ARG A 248 -16.31 -11.73 -8.26
CA ARG A 248 -16.55 -12.56 -7.07
C ARG A 248 -16.17 -11.83 -5.78
N THR A 249 -15.08 -11.07 -5.79
CA THR A 249 -14.69 -10.24 -4.64
C THR A 249 -15.75 -9.16 -4.37
N MET A 250 -16.31 -8.55 -5.42
CA MET A 250 -17.42 -7.57 -5.27
C MET A 250 -18.67 -8.21 -4.69
N GLU A 251 -19.06 -9.41 -5.16
CA GLU A 251 -20.19 -10.16 -4.60
C GLU A 251 -20.03 -10.43 -3.12
N ILE A 252 -18.82 -10.87 -2.70
CA ILE A 252 -18.52 -11.13 -1.29
C ILE A 252 -18.61 -9.84 -0.47
N ILE A 253 -17.97 -8.75 -0.92
CA ILE A 253 -18.06 -7.46 -0.22
C ILE A 253 -19.51 -6.99 -0.11
N ALA A 254 -20.29 -7.08 -1.19
CA ALA A 254 -21.68 -6.66 -1.22
C ALA A 254 -22.52 -7.47 -0.23
N ARG A 255 -22.38 -8.80 -0.24
CA ARG A 255 -23.08 -9.71 0.67
C ARG A 255 -22.73 -9.45 2.13
N GLU A 256 -21.44 -9.42 2.47
CA GLU A 256 -20.98 -9.26 3.85
C GLU A 256 -21.32 -7.87 4.44
N ARG A 257 -21.50 -6.87 3.59
CA ARG A 257 -21.83 -5.51 4.03
C ARG A 257 -23.30 -5.14 3.85
N GLY A 258 -24.12 -6.00 3.23
CA GLY A 258 -25.51 -5.71 2.94
C GLY A 258 -25.72 -4.51 2.00
N ILE A 259 -24.84 -4.30 1.01
CA ILE A 259 -24.90 -3.18 0.07
C ILE A 259 -24.97 -3.67 -1.38
N SER A 260 -25.39 -2.80 -2.29
CA SER A 260 -25.39 -3.11 -3.72
C SER A 260 -23.98 -3.22 -4.29
N GLN A 261 -23.79 -4.09 -5.28
CA GLN A 261 -22.53 -4.14 -6.06
C GLN A 261 -22.24 -2.80 -6.76
N LEU A 262 -23.27 -2.02 -7.11
CA LEU A 262 -23.13 -0.68 -7.67
C LEU A 262 -22.48 0.33 -6.70
N ASP A 263 -22.45 0.03 -5.42
CA ASP A 263 -21.84 0.87 -4.39
C ASP A 263 -20.41 0.49 -4.05
N ILE A 264 -19.94 -0.65 -4.60
CA ILE A 264 -18.56 -1.09 -4.42
C ILE A 264 -17.61 -0.18 -5.21
N THR A 265 -16.58 0.27 -4.53
CA THR A 265 -15.53 1.09 -5.14
C THR A 265 -14.23 0.31 -5.32
N LYS A 266 -13.39 0.75 -6.24
CA LYS A 266 -12.03 0.22 -6.37
C LYS A 266 -11.18 0.59 -5.14
N SER A 267 -11.17 1.87 -4.75
CA SER A 267 -10.29 2.39 -3.69
C SER A 267 -10.95 3.39 -2.74
N GLY A 268 -12.29 3.49 -2.76
CA GLY A 268 -13.06 4.50 -2.02
C GLY A 268 -13.43 5.72 -2.87
N GLY A 269 -14.12 6.70 -2.28
CA GLY A 269 -14.56 7.92 -2.95
C GLY A 269 -15.38 7.64 -4.22
N LYS A 270 -15.05 8.30 -5.32
CA LYS A 270 -15.76 8.20 -6.60
C LYS A 270 -15.27 7.06 -7.51
N SER A 271 -14.42 6.13 -7.02
CA SER A 271 -13.82 5.07 -7.83
C SER A 271 -14.73 3.86 -8.06
N LYS A 272 -15.99 4.08 -8.44
CA LYS A 272 -16.93 3.01 -8.79
C LYS A 272 -16.44 2.24 -10.01
N ILE A 273 -16.63 0.91 -10.01
CA ILE A 273 -16.27 0.03 -11.13
C ILE A 273 -17.51 -0.27 -11.98
N VAL A 274 -18.63 -0.51 -11.32
CA VAL A 274 -19.92 -0.74 -11.99
C VAL A 274 -20.73 0.54 -11.88
N VAL A 275 -21.20 1.03 -13.02
CA VAL A 275 -21.93 2.32 -13.11
C VAL A 275 -23.43 2.15 -13.38
N GLY A 276 -23.89 0.94 -13.68
CA GLY A 276 -25.28 0.63 -13.94
C GLY A 276 -25.50 -0.81 -14.38
N MET A 277 -26.74 -1.16 -14.58
CA MET A 277 -27.16 -2.46 -15.12
C MET A 277 -27.16 -2.41 -16.66
N SER A 278 -26.65 -3.45 -17.30
CA SER A 278 -26.64 -3.55 -18.79
C SER A 278 -28.02 -3.92 -19.36
N LYS A 279 -28.91 -4.48 -18.55
CA LYS A 279 -30.30 -4.83 -18.91
C LYS A 279 -31.21 -4.40 -17.80
N ASN A 280 -32.28 -3.66 -18.13
CA ASN A 280 -33.40 -3.47 -17.22
C ASN A 280 -34.07 -4.83 -17.04
N ARG A 281 -33.98 -5.41 -15.85
CA ARG A 281 -34.89 -6.49 -15.45
C ARG A 281 -36.21 -5.81 -15.13
N GLY A 282 -37.14 -5.82 -16.11
CA GLY A 282 -38.49 -5.42 -15.91
C GLY A 282 -39.21 -6.25 -14.82
#